data_c962cae8af00f6b0a8924a79d295e445
#
_entry.id   c962cae8af00f6b0a8924a79d295e445
#
_cell.length_a   1.000
_cell.length_b   1.000
_cell.length_c   1.000
_cell.angle_alpha   90.00
_cell.angle_beta   90.00
_cell.angle_gamma   90.00
#
_symmetry.space_group_name_H-M   'P 1'
#
loop_
_entity.id
_entity.type
_entity.pdbx_description
1 polymer ?
#
loop_
_entity_poly.entity_id
_entity_poly.type
_entity_poly.pdbx_seq_one_letter_code
_entity_poly.pdbx_strand_id
1 'polypeptide(L)'
;MRSILREQGKKRFSPASWMAMAFLNITDPSAVKILRKGMIEWGYKGQRLLHHALKPLLKSRQQALPASTSAAMTPTEQIVHFMKKPMPGGLPAQTTRAMLGVEDKDVVPILRDPARVNDEADALFYFPGCGSERLFSEVGLATLAMLYEVGAQTVLPPGYLCCGYPQTSAGDTARGRQIS
;
A
#
# COMPACT_ATOMS: atom_id res chain seq x y z
N MET A 1 -9.91 -20.10 3.96
CA MET A 1 -10.84 -20.31 2.82
C MET A 1 -10.26 -19.87 1.46
N ARG A 2 -9.68 -18.69 1.28
CA ARG A 2 -9.09 -18.27 -0.01
C ARG A 2 -7.90 -19.15 -0.46
N SER A 3 -7.05 -19.58 0.45
CA SER A 3 -5.93 -20.51 0.18
C SER A 3 -6.42 -21.85 -0.34
N ILE A 4 -7.41 -22.46 0.32
CA ILE A 4 -7.99 -23.73 -0.07
C ILE A 4 -8.58 -23.67 -1.49
N LEU A 5 -9.31 -22.60 -1.82
CA LEU A 5 -9.88 -22.40 -3.14
C LEU A 5 -8.82 -22.25 -4.24
N ARG A 6 -7.64 -21.76 -3.90
CA ARG A 6 -6.51 -21.65 -4.83
C ARG A 6 -5.75 -22.95 -4.99
N GLU A 7 -5.49 -23.65 -3.92
CA GLU A 7 -4.90 -25.01 -3.95
C GLU A 7 -5.75 -25.96 -4.79
N GLN A 8 -7.07 -25.82 -4.73
CA GLN A 8 -8.00 -26.57 -5.56
C GLN A 8 -8.16 -26.02 -7.00
N GLY A 9 -7.38 -25.03 -7.41
CA GLY A 9 -7.46 -24.43 -8.73
C GLY A 9 -8.76 -23.66 -9.05
N LYS A 10 -9.66 -23.55 -8.07
CA LYS A 10 -10.98 -22.88 -8.24
C LYS A 10 -10.92 -21.36 -8.27
N LYS A 11 -9.81 -20.76 -7.84
CA LYS A 11 -9.65 -19.30 -7.85
C LYS A 11 -8.25 -18.91 -8.31
N ARG A 12 -8.16 -18.11 -9.37
CA ARG A 12 -6.92 -17.55 -9.90
C ARG A 12 -6.75 -16.09 -9.48
N PHE A 13 -5.53 -15.59 -9.49
CA PHE A 13 -5.27 -14.16 -9.33
C PHE A 13 -5.80 -13.38 -10.54
N SER A 14 -6.51 -12.27 -10.30
CA SER A 14 -6.75 -11.32 -11.38
C SER A 14 -5.45 -10.60 -11.73
N PRO A 15 -5.28 -10.14 -13.00
CA PRO A 15 -4.11 -9.34 -13.39
C PRO A 15 -3.90 -8.11 -12.50
N ALA A 16 -4.98 -7.45 -12.09
CA ALA A 16 -4.93 -6.30 -11.19
C ALA A 16 -4.39 -6.69 -9.80
N SER A 17 -4.84 -7.82 -9.24
CA SER A 17 -4.32 -8.33 -7.97
C SER A 17 -2.86 -8.71 -8.07
N TRP A 18 -2.44 -9.29 -9.20
CA TRP A 18 -1.04 -9.62 -9.44
C TRP A 18 -0.17 -8.35 -9.50
N MET A 19 -0.59 -7.32 -10.24
CA MET A 19 0.13 -6.03 -10.30
C MET A 19 0.22 -5.36 -8.93
N ALA A 20 -0.87 -5.35 -8.17
CA ALA A 20 -0.86 -4.79 -6.81
C ALA A 20 0.12 -5.51 -5.89
N MET A 21 0.16 -6.86 -5.94
CA MET A 21 1.11 -7.65 -5.17
C MET A 21 2.56 -7.43 -5.63
N ALA A 22 2.79 -7.31 -6.93
CA ALA A 22 4.11 -7.00 -7.48
C ALA A 22 4.61 -5.64 -6.97
N PHE A 23 3.76 -4.62 -6.99
CA PHE A 23 4.09 -3.29 -6.44
C PHE A 23 4.46 -3.34 -4.96
N LEU A 24 3.71 -4.09 -4.16
CA LEU A 24 3.97 -4.21 -2.72
C LEU A 24 5.28 -4.96 -2.39
N ASN A 25 5.77 -5.78 -3.32
CA ASN A 25 6.99 -6.58 -3.13
C ASN A 25 8.27 -5.88 -3.59
N ILE A 26 8.17 -4.72 -4.24
CA ILE A 26 9.34 -3.99 -4.71
C ILE A 26 10.04 -3.36 -3.51
N THR A 27 11.33 -3.63 -3.37
CA THR A 27 12.17 -3.12 -2.28
C THR A 27 13.08 -1.97 -2.74
N ASP A 28 13.35 -1.88 -4.04
CA ASP A 28 14.20 -0.82 -4.61
C ASP A 28 13.52 0.55 -4.55
N PRO A 29 14.15 1.57 -3.94
CA PRO A 29 13.58 2.91 -3.78
C PRO A 29 13.25 3.58 -5.12
N SER A 30 14.10 3.42 -6.13
CA SER A 30 13.90 4.03 -7.45
C SER A 30 12.69 3.43 -8.16
N ALA A 31 12.57 2.11 -8.11
CA ALA A 31 11.41 1.40 -8.67
C ALA A 31 10.11 1.74 -7.93
N VAL A 32 10.14 1.85 -6.60
CA VAL A 32 8.98 2.31 -5.81
C VAL A 32 8.55 3.70 -6.24
N LYS A 33 9.49 4.63 -6.41
CA LYS A 33 9.23 6.02 -6.83
C LYS A 33 8.62 6.10 -8.23
N ILE A 34 9.19 5.39 -9.20
CA ILE A 34 8.70 5.36 -10.59
C ILE A 34 7.29 4.77 -10.67
N LEU A 35 7.10 3.60 -10.06
CA LEU A 35 5.80 2.93 -10.07
C LEU A 35 4.72 3.70 -9.30
N ARG A 36 5.10 4.30 -8.18
CA ARG A 36 4.20 5.16 -7.44
C ARG A 36 3.74 6.35 -8.30
N LYS A 37 4.67 7.03 -8.97
CA LYS A 37 4.37 8.13 -9.87
C LYS A 37 3.46 7.68 -11.02
N GLY A 38 3.79 6.58 -11.68
CA GLY A 38 2.99 6.04 -12.78
C GLY A 38 1.60 5.57 -12.36
N MET A 39 1.51 4.72 -11.34
CA MET A 39 0.23 4.12 -10.93
C MET A 39 -0.66 5.08 -10.15
N ILE A 40 -0.09 5.82 -9.18
CA ILE A 40 -0.88 6.62 -8.25
C ILE A 40 -1.13 8.01 -8.81
N GLU A 41 -0.09 8.72 -9.23
CA GLU A 41 -0.28 10.09 -9.73
C GLU A 41 -0.98 10.09 -11.09
N TRP A 42 -0.41 9.42 -12.09
CA TRP A 42 -0.96 9.40 -13.45
C TRP A 42 -2.21 8.53 -13.57
N GLY A 43 -2.20 7.35 -12.96
CA GLY A 43 -3.33 6.42 -12.99
C GLY A 43 -4.56 7.01 -12.30
N TYR A 44 -4.42 7.61 -11.13
CA TYR A 44 -5.53 8.24 -10.42
C TYR A 44 -6.02 9.51 -11.09
N LYS A 45 -5.11 10.34 -11.64
CA LYS A 45 -5.51 11.51 -12.44
C LYS A 45 -6.30 11.09 -13.68
N GLY A 46 -5.80 10.10 -14.41
CA GLY A 46 -6.48 9.54 -15.58
C GLY A 46 -7.85 8.96 -15.26
N GLN A 47 -7.96 8.17 -14.19
CA GLN A 47 -9.22 7.59 -13.74
C GLN A 47 -10.22 8.68 -13.31
N ARG A 48 -9.79 9.72 -12.60
CA ARG A 48 -10.68 10.84 -12.22
C ARG A 48 -11.18 11.59 -13.45
N LEU A 49 -10.31 11.88 -14.42
CA LEU A 49 -10.68 12.52 -15.66
C LEU A 49 -11.73 11.69 -16.41
N LEU A 50 -11.47 10.38 -16.56
CA LEU A 50 -12.37 9.45 -17.23
C LEU A 50 -13.69 9.27 -16.46
N HIS A 51 -13.67 9.24 -15.13
CA HIS A 51 -14.87 9.25 -14.30
C HIS A 51 -15.74 10.48 -14.58
N HIS A 52 -15.15 11.67 -14.61
CA HIS A 52 -15.87 12.90 -14.89
C HIS A 52 -16.46 12.92 -16.31
N ALA A 53 -15.71 12.47 -17.30
CA ALA A 53 -16.16 12.39 -18.70
C ALA A 53 -17.31 11.40 -18.88
N LEU A 54 -17.29 10.26 -18.16
CA LEU A 54 -18.30 9.20 -18.26
C LEU A 54 -19.47 9.36 -17.27
N LYS A 55 -19.39 10.34 -16.36
CA LYS A 55 -20.42 10.57 -15.34
C LYS A 55 -21.85 10.65 -15.90
N PRO A 56 -22.16 11.33 -17.03
CA PRO A 56 -23.50 11.36 -17.59
C PRO A 56 -23.98 9.99 -18.08
N LEU A 57 -23.09 9.17 -18.61
CA LEU A 57 -23.40 7.81 -19.11
C LEU A 57 -23.58 6.80 -17.96
N LEU A 58 -22.85 6.98 -16.86
CA LEU A 58 -22.89 6.09 -15.70
C LEU A 58 -24.09 6.32 -14.77
N LYS A 59 -24.74 7.50 -14.84
CA LYS A 59 -25.94 7.82 -14.06
C LYS A 59 -27.14 6.90 -14.35
N SER A 60 -27.24 6.36 -15.55
CA SER A 60 -28.35 5.52 -15.97
C SER A 60 -28.34 4.09 -15.40
N ARG A 61 -27.26 3.67 -14.76
CA ARG A 61 -27.10 2.32 -14.18
C ARG A 61 -26.74 2.38 -12.68
N GLN A 62 -27.53 3.07 -11.89
CA GLN A 62 -27.43 3.05 -10.43
C GLN A 62 -28.10 1.78 -9.85
N GLN A 63 -27.67 0.61 -10.27
CA GLN A 63 -27.97 -0.59 -9.50
C GLN A 63 -27.00 -0.67 -8.33
N ALA A 64 -27.56 -0.69 -7.12
CA ALA A 64 -26.80 -0.98 -5.92
C ALA A 64 -26.08 -2.31 -6.10
N LEU A 65 -24.78 -2.33 -5.85
CA LEU A 65 -24.03 -3.58 -5.84
C LEU A 65 -24.58 -4.50 -4.77
N PRO A 66 -24.69 -5.81 -5.05
CA PRO A 66 -24.95 -6.77 -4.01
C PRO A 66 -23.88 -6.67 -2.93
N ALA A 67 -24.30 -6.62 -1.68
CA ALA A 67 -23.41 -6.52 -0.52
C ALA A 67 -22.49 -7.75 -0.35
N SER A 68 -22.71 -8.82 -1.10
CA SER A 68 -21.91 -10.04 -1.03
C SER A 68 -20.86 -10.08 -2.15
N THR A 69 -19.61 -10.11 -1.76
CA THR A 69 -18.45 -10.31 -2.62
C THR A 69 -18.30 -11.74 -3.13
N SER A 70 -19.28 -12.61 -2.94
CA SER A 70 -19.23 -14.02 -3.32
C SER A 70 -19.62 -14.29 -4.77
N ALA A 71 -20.29 -13.36 -5.43
CA ALA A 71 -20.55 -13.46 -6.86
C ALA A 71 -19.28 -13.08 -7.63
N ALA A 72 -18.80 -13.96 -8.50
CA ALA A 72 -17.69 -13.69 -9.38
C ALA A 72 -18.10 -12.57 -10.34
N MET A 73 -17.61 -11.35 -10.08
CA MET A 73 -17.82 -10.21 -10.99
C MET A 73 -17.09 -10.47 -12.29
N THR A 74 -17.77 -10.24 -13.40
CA THR A 74 -17.14 -10.26 -14.71
C THR A 74 -16.08 -9.14 -14.82
N PRO A 75 -15.04 -9.28 -15.65
CA PRO A 75 -14.04 -8.22 -15.86
C PRO A 75 -14.67 -6.88 -16.24
N THR A 76 -15.75 -6.91 -17.03
CA THR A 76 -16.49 -5.72 -17.45
C THR A 76 -17.17 -5.02 -16.26
N GLU A 77 -17.79 -5.79 -15.37
CA GLU A 77 -18.39 -5.26 -14.15
C GLU A 77 -17.35 -4.65 -13.22
N GLN A 78 -16.17 -5.27 -13.10
CA GLN A 78 -15.07 -4.72 -12.32
C GLN A 78 -14.59 -3.38 -12.87
N ILE A 79 -14.47 -3.23 -14.19
CA ILE A 79 -14.11 -1.96 -14.85
C ILE A 79 -15.17 -0.90 -14.60
N VAL A 80 -16.44 -1.23 -14.83
CA VAL A 80 -17.57 -0.30 -14.60
C VAL A 80 -17.57 0.14 -13.14
N HIS A 81 -17.33 -0.78 -12.22
CA HIS A 81 -17.26 -0.50 -10.80
C HIS A 81 -16.12 0.44 -10.42
N PHE A 82 -14.94 0.17 -10.97
CA PHE A 82 -13.77 1.02 -10.80
C PHE A 82 -13.99 2.45 -11.32
N MET A 83 -14.80 2.59 -12.38
CA MET A 83 -15.11 3.87 -12.98
C MET A 83 -16.25 4.64 -12.27
N LYS A 84 -17.09 3.97 -11.46
CA LYS A 84 -18.22 4.61 -10.77
C LYS A 84 -17.81 5.55 -9.64
N LYS A 85 -16.68 5.28 -8.97
CA LYS A 85 -16.17 6.11 -7.88
C LYS A 85 -14.84 6.73 -8.28
N PRO A 86 -14.66 8.05 -8.11
CA PRO A 86 -13.37 8.66 -8.39
C PRO A 86 -12.33 8.18 -7.39
N MET A 87 -11.13 7.95 -7.87
CA MET A 87 -10.00 7.65 -6.99
C MET A 87 -9.68 8.84 -6.09
N PRO A 88 -9.22 8.60 -4.84
CA PRO A 88 -8.90 9.67 -3.91
C PRO A 88 -7.85 10.60 -4.50
N GLY A 89 -8.03 11.89 -4.25
CA GLY A 89 -7.05 12.93 -4.55
C GLY A 89 -6.24 13.27 -3.31
N GLY A 90 -5.16 14.05 -3.52
CA GLY A 90 -4.37 14.57 -2.39
C GLY A 90 -3.47 13.54 -1.72
N LEU A 91 -3.19 12.41 -2.38
CA LEU A 91 -2.16 11.50 -1.86
C LEU A 91 -0.81 12.21 -1.88
N PRO A 92 -0.01 12.05 -0.80
CA PRO A 92 1.32 12.65 -0.70
C PRO A 92 2.18 12.32 -1.93
N ALA A 93 2.97 13.28 -2.41
CA ALA A 93 3.81 13.08 -3.59
C ALA A 93 4.99 12.13 -3.33
N GLN A 94 5.42 12.02 -2.09
CA GLN A 94 6.57 11.21 -1.67
C GLN A 94 6.19 10.14 -0.66
N THR A 95 7.01 9.10 -0.55
CA THR A 95 6.92 8.09 0.50
C THR A 95 7.41 8.65 1.84
N THR A 96 7.06 8.01 2.95
CA THR A 96 7.56 8.40 4.28
C THR A 96 9.10 8.44 4.31
N ARG A 97 9.76 7.42 3.75
CA ARG A 97 11.23 7.36 3.72
C ARG A 97 11.86 8.44 2.87
N ALA A 98 11.28 8.74 1.70
CA ALA A 98 11.77 9.82 0.84
C ALA A 98 11.66 11.19 1.53
N MET A 99 10.59 11.42 2.29
CA MET A 99 10.40 12.66 3.05
C MET A 99 11.40 12.81 4.20
N LEU A 100 11.82 11.70 4.79
CA LEU A 100 12.81 11.67 5.89
C LEU A 100 14.26 11.53 5.40
N GLY A 101 14.48 11.29 4.10
CA GLY A 101 15.83 11.06 3.55
C GLY A 101 16.46 9.73 3.98
N VAL A 102 15.66 8.73 4.36
CA VAL A 102 16.11 7.43 4.90
C VAL A 102 15.76 6.27 3.95
N GLU A 103 15.97 6.47 2.66
CA GLU A 103 15.68 5.46 1.64
C GLU A 103 16.80 4.43 1.43
N ASP A 104 17.99 4.66 2.00
CA ASP A 104 19.11 3.73 1.86
C ASP A 104 18.77 2.37 2.48
N LYS A 105 18.80 1.33 1.64
CA LYS A 105 18.49 -0.05 2.03
C LYS A 105 19.57 -0.71 2.87
N ASP A 106 20.79 -0.17 2.85
CA ASP A 106 21.94 -0.72 3.54
C ASP A 106 22.15 -0.05 4.92
N VAL A 107 21.29 0.90 5.27
CA VAL A 107 21.32 1.63 6.54
C VAL A 107 20.05 1.35 7.35
N VAL A 108 20.23 1.07 8.63
CA VAL A 108 19.13 0.97 9.61
C VAL A 108 18.91 2.35 10.25
N PRO A 109 17.86 3.07 9.90
CA PRO A 109 17.61 4.40 10.47
C PRO A 109 17.18 4.29 11.93
N ILE A 110 17.77 5.13 12.77
CA ILE A 110 17.38 5.32 14.16
C ILE A 110 16.97 6.77 14.35
N LEU A 111 15.69 6.98 14.68
CA LEU A 111 15.14 8.31 14.98
C LEU A 111 15.04 8.47 16.48
N ARG A 112 15.76 9.46 17.01
CA ARG A 112 15.76 9.79 18.44
C ARG A 112 15.94 11.28 18.66
N ASP A 113 15.43 11.77 19.78
CA ASP A 113 15.76 13.09 20.29
C ASP A 113 16.94 12.97 21.25
N PRO A 114 18.15 13.47 20.91
CA PRO A 114 19.31 13.35 21.77
C PRO A 114 19.15 14.01 23.15
N ALA A 115 18.21 14.96 23.27
CA ALA A 115 17.93 15.65 24.54
C ALA A 115 17.02 14.84 25.48
N ARG A 116 16.29 13.84 24.96
CA ARG A 116 15.30 13.08 25.73
C ARG A 116 15.66 11.62 25.92
N VAL A 117 16.52 11.06 25.06
CA VAL A 117 16.88 9.64 25.08
C VAL A 117 18.36 9.49 25.45
N ASN A 118 18.65 8.68 26.45
CA ASN A 118 20.00 8.24 26.75
C ASN A 118 20.33 6.96 25.94
N ASP A 119 21.61 6.62 25.85
CA ASP A 119 22.06 5.46 25.07
C ASP A 119 21.62 4.10 25.68
N GLU A 120 21.17 4.09 26.95
CA GLU A 120 20.67 2.92 27.67
C GLU A 120 19.15 2.75 27.52
N ALA A 121 18.45 3.69 26.84
CA ALA A 121 17.00 3.60 26.66
C ALA A 121 16.64 2.47 25.69
N ASP A 122 15.56 1.75 26.00
CA ASP A 122 15.02 0.70 25.14
C ASP A 122 14.70 1.24 23.74
N ALA A 123 15.14 0.52 22.72
CA ALA A 123 14.85 0.84 21.34
C ALA A 123 13.52 0.22 20.91
N LEU A 124 12.64 1.01 20.34
CA LEU A 124 11.38 0.56 19.79
C LEU A 124 11.52 0.29 18.30
N PHE A 125 11.29 -0.95 17.89
CA PHE A 125 11.26 -1.29 16.46
C PHE A 125 9.91 -0.93 15.87
N TYR A 126 9.88 0.01 14.93
CA TYR A 126 8.69 0.43 14.22
C TYR A 126 8.68 -0.10 12.78
N PHE A 127 7.75 -0.99 12.50
CA PHE A 127 7.49 -1.48 11.15
C PHE A 127 6.29 -0.74 10.55
N PRO A 128 6.49 0.25 9.66
CA PRO A 128 5.40 1.12 9.18
C PRO A 128 4.38 0.40 8.31
N GLY A 129 4.76 -0.73 7.72
CA GLY A 129 3.93 -1.44 6.75
C GLY A 129 3.84 -0.72 5.40
N CYS A 130 3.52 -1.48 4.35
CA CYS A 130 3.54 -1.00 2.97
C CYS A 130 2.51 0.11 2.68
N GLY A 131 1.40 0.16 3.40
CA GLY A 131 0.35 1.17 3.23
C GLY A 131 0.80 2.55 3.69
N SER A 132 1.16 2.69 4.96
CA SER A 132 1.60 3.95 5.57
C SER A 132 2.96 4.41 5.08
N GLU A 133 3.80 3.50 4.61
CA GLU A 133 5.11 3.87 4.09
C GLU A 133 5.06 4.35 2.64
N ARG A 134 4.29 3.67 1.77
CA ARG A 134 4.31 3.90 0.33
C ARG A 134 3.15 4.72 -0.21
N LEU A 135 1.98 4.64 0.42
CA LEU A 135 0.75 5.27 -0.08
C LEU A 135 0.31 6.44 0.79
N PHE A 136 0.23 6.22 2.10
CA PHE A 136 -0.29 7.17 3.08
C PHE A 136 0.83 7.67 3.98
N SER A 137 1.84 8.30 3.38
CA SER A 137 3.06 8.73 4.09
C SER A 137 2.77 9.67 5.27
N GLU A 138 1.68 10.42 5.24
CA GLU A 138 1.23 11.24 6.38
C GLU A 138 0.96 10.40 7.63
N VAL A 139 0.41 9.17 7.47
CA VAL A 139 0.17 8.27 8.60
C VAL A 139 1.50 7.79 9.20
N GLY A 140 2.45 7.41 8.33
CA GLY A 140 3.80 7.01 8.77
C GLY A 140 4.53 8.13 9.49
N LEU A 141 4.48 9.35 8.94
CA LEU A 141 5.09 10.54 9.55
C LEU A 141 4.45 10.91 10.88
N ALA A 142 3.12 10.89 10.97
CA ALA A 142 2.41 11.20 12.21
C ALA A 142 2.78 10.20 13.31
N THR A 143 2.88 8.90 12.98
CA THR A 143 3.30 7.87 13.94
C THR A 143 4.73 8.13 14.43
N LEU A 144 5.65 8.42 13.51
CA LEU A 144 7.05 8.71 13.87
C LEU A 144 7.17 10.00 14.69
N ALA A 145 6.39 11.02 14.36
CA ALA A 145 6.35 12.27 15.14
C ALA A 145 5.84 12.01 16.57
N MET A 146 4.79 11.20 16.73
CA MET A 146 4.31 10.81 18.06
C MET A 146 5.38 10.05 18.86
N LEU A 147 6.07 9.11 18.23
CA LEU A 147 7.14 8.35 18.90
C LEU A 147 8.31 9.26 19.28
N TYR A 148 8.66 10.20 18.43
CA TYR A 148 9.69 11.20 18.69
C TYR A 148 9.32 12.12 19.86
N GLU A 149 8.07 12.61 19.90
CA GLU A 149 7.58 13.49 20.96
C GLU A 149 7.55 12.83 22.34
N VAL A 150 7.26 11.53 22.40
CA VAL A 150 7.33 10.79 23.68
C VAL A 150 8.76 10.38 24.06
N GLY A 151 9.76 10.75 23.25
CA GLY A 151 11.17 10.44 23.52
C GLY A 151 11.59 9.00 23.18
N ALA A 152 10.82 8.28 22.37
CA ALA A 152 11.19 6.93 21.98
C ALA A 152 12.39 6.91 21.03
N GLN A 153 13.33 5.99 21.28
CA GLN A 153 14.37 5.65 20.33
C GLN A 153 13.80 4.69 19.29
N THR A 154 13.41 5.21 18.13
CA THR A 154 12.68 4.45 17.11
C THR A 154 13.61 3.91 16.05
N VAL A 155 13.69 2.59 15.91
CA VAL A 155 14.44 1.88 14.87
C VAL A 155 13.51 1.51 13.73
N LEU A 156 13.85 1.90 12.50
CA LEU A 156 13.14 1.49 11.30
C LEU A 156 13.86 0.31 10.62
N PRO A 157 13.14 -0.60 9.94
CA PRO A 157 13.77 -1.61 9.13
C PRO A 157 14.56 -0.97 7.97
N PRO A 158 15.64 -1.60 7.46
CA PRO A 158 16.36 -1.10 6.29
C PRO A 158 15.49 -1.22 5.04
N GLY A 159 15.37 -0.15 4.27
CA GLY A 159 14.63 -0.13 3.01
C GLY A 159 13.13 -0.42 3.10
N TYR A 160 12.53 -0.66 1.95
CA TYR A 160 11.09 -0.95 1.82
C TYR A 160 10.82 -2.44 2.00
N LEU A 161 10.36 -2.86 3.16
CA LEU A 161 10.02 -4.24 3.45
C LEU A 161 8.50 -4.49 3.37
N CYS A 162 8.14 -5.75 3.20
CA CYS A 162 6.75 -6.21 3.24
C CYS A 162 6.63 -7.33 4.28
N CYS A 163 5.57 -7.29 5.08
CA CYS A 163 5.28 -8.32 6.08
C CYS A 163 4.63 -9.60 5.50
N GLY A 164 4.47 -9.71 4.18
CA GLY A 164 3.82 -10.86 3.54
C GLY A 164 2.30 -10.97 3.77
N TYR A 165 1.71 -10.12 4.61
CA TYR A 165 0.27 -10.17 4.92
C TYR A 165 -0.64 -10.01 3.69
N PRO A 166 -0.39 -9.08 2.76
CA PRO A 166 -1.23 -8.94 1.56
C PRO A 166 -1.30 -10.24 0.74
N GLN A 167 -0.18 -10.95 0.60
CA GLN A 167 -0.09 -12.23 -0.12
C GLN A 167 -0.85 -13.32 0.62
N THR A 168 -0.61 -13.45 1.91
CA THR A 168 -1.29 -14.43 2.77
C THR A 168 -2.79 -14.20 2.80
N SER A 169 -3.24 -12.96 2.98
CA SER A 169 -4.67 -12.60 2.98
C SER A 169 -5.35 -12.83 1.62
N ALA A 170 -4.57 -12.68 0.54
CA ALA A 170 -5.02 -13.00 -0.81
C ALA A 170 -5.05 -14.51 -1.07
N GLY A 171 -4.51 -15.36 -0.20
CA GLY A 171 -4.48 -16.81 -0.28
C GLY A 171 -3.22 -17.38 -0.93
N ASP A 172 -2.17 -16.59 -1.12
CA ASP A 172 -0.83 -17.01 -1.53
C ASP A 172 0.07 -17.12 -0.30
N THR A 173 -0.21 -18.16 0.49
CA THR A 173 0.47 -18.40 1.77
C THR A 173 1.95 -18.76 1.59
N ALA A 174 2.29 -19.47 0.51
CA ALA A 174 3.67 -19.83 0.21
C ALA A 174 4.52 -18.58 -0.05
N ARG A 175 4.04 -17.68 -0.91
CA ARG A 175 4.73 -16.41 -1.19
C ARG A 175 4.72 -15.46 0.00
N GLY A 176 3.65 -15.44 0.79
CA GLY A 176 3.60 -14.67 2.02
C GLY A 176 4.71 -15.03 2.99
N ARG A 177 4.96 -16.34 3.20
CA ARG A 177 6.04 -16.86 4.05
C ARG A 177 7.45 -16.60 3.53
N GLN A 178 7.62 -16.48 2.21
CA GLN A 178 8.95 -16.16 1.63
C GLN A 178 9.33 -14.69 1.82
N ILE A 179 8.35 -13.82 2.02
CA ILE A 179 8.54 -12.37 2.12
C ILE A 179 8.66 -11.91 3.58
N SER A 180 7.97 -12.60 4.49
CA SER A 180 8.07 -12.36 5.93
C SER A 180 9.26 -13.09 6.53
#